data_cb4c7134042fa5438e22d3ac2bd0dc2f
#
_entry.id   cb4c7134042fa5438e22d3ac2bd0dc2f
#
_cell.length_a   1.000
_cell.length_b   1.000
_cell.length_c   1.000
_cell.angle_alpha   90.00
_cell.angle_beta   90.00
_cell.angle_gamma   90.00
#
_symmetry.space_group_name_H-M   'P 1'
#
loop_
_entity.id
_entity.type
_entity.pdbx_description
1 polymer ?
#
loop_
_entity_poly.entity_id
_entity_poly.type
_entity_poly.pdbx_seq_one_letter_code
_entity_poly.pdbx_strand_id
1 'polypeptide(L)'
;MNSRLYGNLIFELSRPGTRGYSLPRNHFGHHALPDSQRRQHDAELPECDELTVVRHYTNLSGNNFGVNNGFYPLGSCTMKYNPCINEEIANLPKFANLHPAQSTDSCQGALEVEYNLQQSLAELTGLADFTLNPFAGAHGELTGLMIISNYHQQRGDTKRKKVIVPDSAHGTNPASAAVCGQEIVEVKSTAEGVVDVEDLKPLLGDDIAAMMMTNPNTLGLFETKIPEIAKLVHDCG
;
A
#
# COMPACT_ATOMS: atom_id res chain seq x y z
N MET A 1 -36.43 9.98 -1.30
CA MET A 1 -35.24 9.18 -1.03
C MET A 1 -35.04 8.22 -2.22
N ASN A 2 -33.90 8.29 -2.88
CA ASN A 2 -33.67 7.52 -4.07
C ASN A 2 -33.60 6.03 -3.73
N SER A 3 -34.62 5.26 -4.13
CA SER A 3 -34.70 3.80 -3.97
C SER A 3 -33.58 3.03 -4.70
N ARG A 4 -32.68 3.73 -5.36
CA ARG A 4 -31.47 3.15 -6.02
C ARG A 4 -30.31 2.94 -5.04
N LEU A 5 -30.33 3.52 -3.85
CA LEU A 5 -29.22 3.38 -2.88
C LEU A 5 -29.25 2.05 -2.12
N TYR A 6 -30.39 1.38 -2.08
CA TYR A 6 -30.54 0.10 -1.40
C TYR A 6 -31.38 -0.84 -2.30
N GLY A 7 -30.71 -1.41 -3.29
CA GLY A 7 -31.31 -2.51 -4.06
C GLY A 7 -31.43 -3.78 -3.20
N ASN A 8 -32.17 -4.76 -3.67
CA ASN A 8 -32.27 -6.05 -3.01
C ASN A 8 -30.89 -6.68 -2.85
N LEU A 9 -30.70 -7.41 -1.78
CA LEU A 9 -29.50 -8.23 -1.61
C LEU A 9 -29.48 -9.34 -2.65
N ILE A 10 -28.30 -9.79 -3.02
CA ILE A 10 -28.15 -10.88 -3.99
C ILE A 10 -28.90 -12.14 -3.55
N PHE A 11 -29.02 -12.38 -2.24
CA PHE A 11 -29.76 -13.49 -1.65
C PHE A 11 -31.28 -13.36 -1.88
N GLU A 12 -31.81 -12.13 -1.93
CA GLU A 12 -33.24 -11.86 -2.20
C GLU A 12 -33.57 -12.00 -3.70
N LEU A 13 -32.52 -11.96 -4.56
CA LEU A 13 -32.64 -12.17 -6.00
C LEU A 13 -32.50 -13.65 -6.39
N SER A 14 -32.19 -14.50 -5.44
CA SER A 14 -31.98 -15.93 -5.65
C SER A 14 -33.24 -16.61 -6.17
N ARG A 15 -33.08 -17.48 -7.19
CA ARG A 15 -34.15 -18.30 -7.76
C ARG A 15 -33.67 -19.74 -7.86
N PRO A 16 -34.27 -20.67 -7.13
CA PRO A 16 -33.88 -22.07 -7.13
C PRO A 16 -33.75 -22.65 -8.56
N GLY A 17 -32.65 -23.35 -8.80
CA GLY A 17 -32.31 -23.95 -10.09
C GLY A 17 -31.66 -23.04 -11.12
N THR A 18 -31.45 -21.73 -10.77
CA THR A 18 -30.78 -20.78 -11.67
C THR A 18 -29.27 -20.88 -11.54
N ARG A 19 -28.54 -20.81 -12.66
CA ARG A 19 -27.06 -20.84 -12.67
C ARG A 19 -26.48 -19.67 -13.47
N GLY A 20 -25.43 -19.10 -12.97
CA GLY A 20 -24.71 -18.00 -13.62
C GLY A 20 -23.68 -18.43 -14.67
N TYR A 21 -23.14 -19.62 -14.55
CA TYR A 21 -22.17 -20.19 -15.48
C TYR A 21 -22.08 -21.71 -15.29
N SER A 22 -21.41 -22.39 -16.24
CA SER A 22 -21.08 -23.81 -16.13
C SER A 22 -19.62 -24.02 -15.87
N LEU A 23 -19.29 -24.79 -14.85
CA LEU A 23 -17.91 -25.19 -14.57
C LEU A 23 -17.44 -26.23 -15.61
N PRO A 24 -16.16 -26.21 -16.01
CA PRO A 24 -15.58 -27.28 -16.79
C PRO A 24 -15.70 -28.59 -16.03
N ARG A 25 -15.73 -29.73 -16.76
CA ARG A 25 -15.77 -31.05 -16.15
C ARG A 25 -14.60 -31.23 -15.18
N ASN A 26 -14.94 -31.73 -13.99
CA ASN A 26 -13.90 -32.17 -13.06
C ASN A 26 -13.27 -33.46 -13.58
N HIS A 27 -11.99 -33.43 -13.89
CA HIS A 27 -11.20 -34.59 -14.35
C HIS A 27 -10.47 -35.29 -13.18
N PHE A 28 -10.59 -34.75 -11.97
CA PHE A 28 -10.01 -35.36 -10.76
C PHE A 28 -11.02 -36.28 -10.09
N GLY A 29 -10.53 -37.35 -9.49
CA GLY A 29 -11.36 -38.28 -8.72
C GLY A 29 -12.14 -37.58 -7.61
N HIS A 30 -13.33 -38.09 -7.30
CA HIS A 30 -14.10 -37.55 -6.18
C HIS A 30 -13.53 -38.11 -4.86
N HIS A 31 -12.90 -37.25 -4.07
CA HIS A 31 -12.45 -37.60 -2.72
C HIS A 31 -13.48 -37.09 -1.72
N ALA A 32 -14.19 -38.00 -1.05
CA ALA A 32 -15.10 -37.63 0.02
C ALA A 32 -14.33 -37.16 1.24
N LEU A 33 -14.72 -36.02 1.81
CA LEU A 33 -14.19 -35.59 3.10
C LEU A 33 -14.72 -36.51 4.22
N PRO A 34 -13.93 -36.78 5.28
CA PRO A 34 -14.44 -37.44 6.48
C PRO A 34 -15.68 -36.73 7.02
N ASP A 35 -16.64 -37.48 7.56
CA ASP A 35 -17.90 -36.89 8.05
C ASP A 35 -17.69 -35.83 9.13
N SER A 36 -16.64 -35.97 9.94
CA SER A 36 -16.24 -34.96 10.95
C SER A 36 -15.80 -33.61 10.35
N GLN A 37 -15.46 -33.56 9.07
CA GLN A 37 -15.02 -32.37 8.35
C GLN A 37 -16.08 -31.88 7.33
N ARG A 38 -17.19 -32.60 7.22
CA ARG A 38 -18.29 -32.21 6.30
C ARG A 38 -19.25 -31.26 7.01
N ARG A 39 -19.80 -30.34 6.25
CA ARG A 39 -20.93 -29.53 6.69
C ARG A 39 -22.14 -30.44 6.93
N GLN A 40 -22.92 -30.16 7.98
CA GLN A 40 -24.20 -30.84 8.20
C GLN A 40 -25.30 -30.34 7.24
N HIS A 41 -25.19 -29.10 6.80
CA HIS A 41 -26.11 -28.47 5.83
C HIS A 41 -25.31 -27.80 4.72
N ASP A 42 -25.88 -27.79 3.52
CA ASP A 42 -25.27 -27.05 2.40
C ASP A 42 -25.21 -25.54 2.70
N ALA A 43 -24.25 -24.85 2.09
CA ALA A 43 -24.17 -23.40 2.22
C ALA A 43 -25.36 -22.76 1.49
N GLU A 44 -26.04 -21.84 2.14
CA GLU A 44 -27.13 -21.05 1.56
C GLU A 44 -26.56 -20.00 0.60
N LEU A 45 -26.07 -20.45 -0.56
CA LEU A 45 -25.57 -19.58 -1.62
C LEU A 45 -26.71 -19.12 -2.53
N PRO A 46 -26.68 -17.88 -3.04
CA PRO A 46 -27.70 -17.42 -3.98
C PRO A 46 -27.58 -18.12 -5.32
N GLU A 47 -28.71 -18.59 -5.84
CA GLU A 47 -28.82 -19.16 -7.15
C GLU A 47 -29.31 -18.08 -8.13
N CYS A 48 -28.38 -17.53 -8.94
CA CYS A 48 -28.64 -16.43 -9.85
C CYS A 48 -28.10 -16.72 -11.25
N ASP A 49 -28.72 -16.14 -12.25
CA ASP A 49 -28.14 -16.08 -13.60
C ASP A 49 -27.05 -15.02 -13.71
N GLU A 50 -26.23 -15.12 -14.75
CA GLU A 50 -25.12 -14.18 -15.00
C GLU A 50 -25.62 -12.74 -15.08
N LEU A 51 -26.72 -12.47 -15.76
CA LEU A 51 -27.28 -11.13 -15.93
C LEU A 51 -27.66 -10.51 -14.59
N THR A 52 -28.30 -11.28 -13.71
CA THR A 52 -28.68 -10.84 -12.36
C THR A 52 -27.44 -10.52 -11.53
N VAL A 53 -26.40 -11.36 -11.56
CA VAL A 53 -25.14 -11.13 -10.84
C VAL A 53 -24.45 -9.88 -11.36
N VAL A 54 -24.26 -9.75 -12.66
CA VAL A 54 -23.57 -8.59 -13.27
C VAL A 54 -24.32 -7.30 -12.95
N ARG A 55 -25.64 -7.26 -13.12
CA ARG A 55 -26.44 -6.07 -12.81
C ARG A 55 -26.41 -5.70 -11.35
N HIS A 56 -26.48 -6.67 -10.45
CA HIS A 56 -26.43 -6.43 -9.01
C HIS A 56 -25.10 -5.76 -8.61
N TYR A 57 -23.98 -6.35 -8.98
CA TYR A 57 -22.66 -5.82 -8.60
C TYR A 57 -22.30 -4.53 -9.37
N THR A 58 -22.74 -4.35 -10.60
CA THR A 58 -22.58 -3.09 -11.33
C THR A 58 -23.33 -1.95 -10.64
N ASN A 59 -24.57 -2.20 -10.20
CA ASN A 59 -25.35 -1.22 -9.46
C ASN A 59 -24.73 -0.90 -8.10
N LEU A 60 -24.23 -1.90 -7.38
CA LEU A 60 -23.51 -1.75 -6.12
C LEU A 60 -22.22 -0.93 -6.30
N SER A 61 -21.45 -1.25 -7.34
CA SER A 61 -20.25 -0.49 -7.70
C SER A 61 -20.55 0.98 -7.97
N GLY A 62 -21.67 1.26 -8.65
CA GLY A 62 -22.13 2.64 -8.92
C GLY A 62 -22.49 3.45 -7.67
N ASN A 63 -22.69 2.81 -6.52
CA ASN A 63 -22.93 3.47 -5.23
C ASN A 63 -21.63 3.88 -4.51
N ASN A 64 -20.47 3.39 -4.98
CA ASN A 64 -19.18 3.76 -4.43
C ASN A 64 -18.62 4.99 -5.16
N PHE A 65 -18.08 5.91 -4.40
CA PHE A 65 -17.34 7.02 -4.95
C PHE A 65 -15.88 6.62 -5.16
N GLY A 66 -15.37 6.83 -6.36
CA GLY A 66 -13.99 6.51 -6.70
C GLY A 66 -13.33 7.63 -7.49
N VAL A 67 -12.04 7.50 -7.75
CA VAL A 67 -11.24 8.48 -8.50
C VAL A 67 -11.76 8.75 -9.91
N ASN A 68 -12.47 7.80 -10.51
CA ASN A 68 -13.09 7.96 -11.83
C ASN A 68 -14.43 8.73 -11.78
N ASN A 69 -15.03 8.86 -10.60
CA ASN A 69 -16.29 9.59 -10.41
C ASN A 69 -16.06 11.07 -10.06
N GLY A 70 -14.88 11.41 -9.55
CA GLY A 70 -14.53 12.77 -9.17
C GLY A 70 -13.28 12.83 -8.31
N PHE A 71 -13.06 13.98 -7.69
CA PHE A 71 -11.92 14.17 -6.79
C PHE A 71 -12.02 13.26 -5.56
N TYR A 72 -11.00 12.42 -5.37
CA TYR A 72 -10.95 11.48 -4.25
C TYR A 72 -10.02 12.02 -3.16
N PRO A 73 -10.51 12.26 -1.94
CA PRO A 73 -9.79 13.02 -0.91
C PRO A 73 -8.70 12.25 -0.19
N LEU A 74 -8.63 10.92 -0.31
CA LEU A 74 -7.61 10.11 0.35
C LEU A 74 -6.28 10.16 -0.39
N GLY A 75 -5.19 10.35 0.35
CA GLY A 75 -3.86 10.55 -0.21
C GLY A 75 -2.82 9.49 0.11
N SER A 76 -3.06 8.65 1.13
CA SER A 76 -2.05 7.75 1.71
C SER A 76 -1.73 6.50 0.89
N CYS A 77 -2.44 6.23 -0.20
CA CYS A 77 -2.18 5.10 -1.09
C CYS A 77 -2.36 5.49 -2.55
N THR A 78 -2.31 4.52 -3.46
CA THR A 78 -2.47 4.72 -4.91
C THR A 78 -3.92 5.11 -5.26
N MET A 79 -4.42 6.19 -4.67
CA MET A 79 -5.79 6.69 -4.89
C MET A 79 -5.81 7.94 -5.79
N LYS A 80 -4.81 8.06 -6.66
CA LYS A 80 -4.74 9.11 -7.70
C LYS A 80 -5.29 8.54 -8.99
N TYR A 81 -5.78 9.42 -9.84
CA TYR A 81 -6.21 9.02 -11.18
C TYR A 81 -5.04 8.36 -11.92
N ASN A 82 -5.25 7.12 -12.37
CA ASN A 82 -4.32 6.43 -13.24
C ASN A 82 -4.89 6.44 -14.67
N PRO A 83 -4.21 7.05 -15.65
CA PRO A 83 -4.67 7.06 -17.03
C PRO A 83 -4.95 5.62 -17.54
N CYS A 84 -6.09 5.41 -18.19
CA CYS A 84 -6.51 4.08 -18.64
C CYS A 84 -5.46 3.42 -19.56
N ILE A 85 -4.73 4.21 -20.33
CA ILE A 85 -3.66 3.71 -21.20
C ILE A 85 -2.56 2.97 -20.42
N ASN A 86 -2.30 3.36 -19.16
CA ASN A 86 -1.30 2.68 -18.32
C ASN A 86 -1.70 1.23 -18.06
N GLU A 87 -2.98 1.00 -17.77
CA GLU A 87 -3.51 -0.34 -17.56
C GLU A 87 -3.49 -1.18 -18.85
N GLU A 88 -3.84 -0.58 -19.98
CA GLU A 88 -3.80 -1.24 -21.29
C GLU A 88 -2.37 -1.70 -21.62
N ILE A 89 -1.37 -0.84 -21.43
CA ILE A 89 0.04 -1.16 -21.69
C ILE A 89 0.56 -2.20 -20.70
N ALA A 90 0.28 -2.06 -19.40
CA ALA A 90 0.71 -3.00 -18.38
C ALA A 90 0.16 -4.43 -18.62
N ASN A 91 -1.04 -4.54 -19.21
CA ASN A 91 -1.67 -5.80 -19.53
C ASN A 91 -1.21 -6.42 -20.88
N LEU A 92 -0.35 -5.77 -21.64
CA LEU A 92 0.21 -6.38 -22.85
C LEU A 92 0.94 -7.68 -22.48
N PRO A 93 0.73 -8.78 -23.21
CA PRO A 93 1.32 -10.07 -22.87
C PRO A 93 2.84 -10.07 -22.72
N LYS A 94 3.53 -9.20 -23.45
CA LYS A 94 4.98 -9.05 -23.35
C LYS A 94 5.46 -8.43 -22.04
N PHE A 95 4.60 -7.72 -21.29
CA PHE A 95 4.87 -7.22 -19.95
C PHE A 95 4.26 -8.14 -18.90
N ALA A 96 2.96 -8.47 -19.03
CA ALA A 96 2.24 -9.22 -18.03
C ALA A 96 2.74 -10.65 -17.82
N ASN A 97 3.34 -11.28 -18.85
CA ASN A 97 3.85 -12.65 -18.80
C ASN A 97 5.35 -12.74 -18.46
N LEU A 98 5.99 -11.67 -18.03
CA LEU A 98 7.37 -11.73 -17.55
C LEU A 98 7.45 -12.44 -16.21
N HIS A 99 8.46 -13.27 -16.04
CA HIS A 99 8.73 -13.94 -14.78
C HIS A 99 9.98 -13.35 -14.11
N PRO A 100 9.97 -13.05 -12.79
CA PRO A 100 11.09 -12.42 -12.09
C PRO A 100 12.42 -13.20 -12.19
N ALA A 101 12.37 -14.52 -12.36
CA ALA A 101 13.55 -15.37 -12.45
C ALA A 101 13.93 -15.75 -13.91
N GLN A 102 13.33 -15.13 -14.93
CA GLN A 102 13.77 -15.39 -16.31
C GLN A 102 15.11 -14.71 -16.62
N SER A 103 15.77 -15.16 -17.68
CA SER A 103 17.04 -14.57 -18.11
C SER A 103 16.90 -13.08 -18.44
N THR A 104 17.84 -12.27 -17.96
CA THR A 104 17.89 -10.82 -18.22
C THR A 104 17.92 -10.51 -19.70
N ASP A 105 18.53 -11.37 -20.54
CA ASP A 105 18.58 -11.18 -21.99
C ASP A 105 17.19 -11.20 -22.64
N SER A 106 16.22 -11.84 -21.99
CA SER A 106 14.85 -11.96 -22.49
C SER A 106 13.89 -10.85 -21.99
N CYS A 107 14.33 -9.98 -21.10
CA CYS A 107 13.50 -8.93 -20.48
C CYS A 107 14.13 -7.51 -20.55
N GLN A 108 15.05 -7.30 -21.48
CA GLN A 108 15.78 -6.03 -21.60
C GLN A 108 14.87 -4.81 -21.74
N GLY A 109 13.75 -4.89 -22.46
CA GLY A 109 12.80 -3.79 -22.58
C GLY A 109 12.12 -3.42 -21.25
N ALA A 110 11.82 -4.39 -20.38
CA ALA A 110 11.28 -4.12 -19.05
C ALA A 110 12.35 -3.46 -18.16
N LEU A 111 13.58 -3.96 -18.20
CA LEU A 111 14.72 -3.37 -17.47
C LEU A 111 15.00 -1.93 -17.92
N GLU A 112 14.87 -1.63 -19.23
CA GLU A 112 15.01 -0.27 -19.74
C GLU A 112 13.91 0.68 -19.18
N VAL A 113 12.68 0.20 -19.09
CA VAL A 113 11.57 0.98 -18.47
C VAL A 113 11.89 1.28 -17.00
N GLU A 114 12.33 0.28 -16.25
CA GLU A 114 12.72 0.45 -14.83
C GLU A 114 13.89 1.42 -14.69
N TYR A 115 14.94 1.27 -15.49
CA TYR A 115 16.10 2.16 -15.48
C TYR A 115 15.70 3.62 -15.76
N ASN A 116 14.91 3.85 -16.80
CA ASN A 116 14.47 5.21 -17.14
C ASN A 116 13.58 5.81 -16.04
N LEU A 117 12.73 5.02 -15.39
CA LEU A 117 11.92 5.47 -14.26
C LEU A 117 12.81 5.81 -13.06
N GLN A 118 13.80 4.99 -12.76
CA GLN A 118 14.78 5.24 -11.70
C GLN A 118 15.51 6.57 -11.91
N GLN A 119 15.99 6.84 -13.13
CA GLN A 119 16.65 8.11 -13.46
C GLN A 119 15.69 9.30 -13.32
N SER A 120 14.45 9.16 -13.78
CA SER A 120 13.43 10.22 -13.66
C SER A 120 13.11 10.53 -12.20
N LEU A 121 13.01 9.51 -11.34
CA LEU A 121 12.76 9.70 -9.91
C LEU A 121 13.95 10.35 -9.21
N ALA A 122 15.17 9.97 -9.54
CA ALA A 122 16.38 10.60 -9.03
C ALA A 122 16.43 12.11 -9.35
N GLU A 123 16.17 12.46 -10.61
CA GLU A 123 16.12 13.86 -11.05
C GLU A 123 15.02 14.66 -10.34
N LEU A 124 13.82 14.11 -10.22
CA LEU A 124 12.68 14.77 -9.57
C LEU A 124 12.87 15.03 -8.08
N THR A 125 13.55 14.14 -7.38
CA THR A 125 13.69 14.19 -5.92
C THR A 125 15.03 14.76 -5.45
N GLY A 126 16.03 14.80 -6.31
CA GLY A 126 17.40 15.15 -5.97
C GLY A 126 18.13 14.06 -5.17
N LEU A 127 17.61 12.83 -5.10
CA LEU A 127 18.25 11.69 -4.49
C LEU A 127 19.20 11.00 -5.50
N ALA A 128 20.26 10.38 -4.96
CA ALA A 128 21.31 9.79 -5.82
C ALA A 128 20.83 8.58 -6.61
N ASP A 129 19.93 7.78 -6.05
CA ASP A 129 19.51 6.52 -6.66
C ASP A 129 18.15 6.06 -6.10
N PHE A 130 17.50 5.12 -6.82
CA PHE A 130 16.20 4.54 -6.47
C PHE A 130 16.19 3.03 -6.64
N THR A 131 15.47 2.34 -5.79
CA THR A 131 15.07 0.95 -6.03
C THR A 131 13.58 0.89 -6.36
N LEU A 132 13.23 0.07 -7.34
CA LEU A 132 11.84 -0.17 -7.77
C LEU A 132 11.29 -1.52 -7.29
N ASN A 133 12.02 -2.22 -6.42
CA ASN A 133 11.61 -3.51 -5.86
C ASN A 133 10.41 -3.43 -4.89
N PRO A 134 10.20 -2.34 -4.10
CA PRO A 134 9.04 -2.26 -3.23
C PRO A 134 7.71 -2.32 -3.99
N PHE A 135 6.79 -3.19 -3.54
CA PHE A 135 5.49 -3.38 -4.19
C PHE A 135 4.43 -2.35 -3.77
N ALA A 136 4.62 -1.69 -2.63
CA ALA A 136 3.69 -0.72 -2.08
C ALA A 136 4.40 0.29 -1.18
N GLY A 137 3.70 1.35 -0.74
CA GLY A 137 4.24 2.38 0.14
C GLY A 137 4.86 1.83 1.41
N ALA A 138 4.19 0.91 2.09
CA ALA A 138 4.71 0.26 3.29
C ALA A 138 6.04 -0.51 3.05
N HIS A 139 6.21 -1.11 1.89
CA HIS A 139 7.48 -1.76 1.52
C HIS A 139 8.58 -0.74 1.24
N GLY A 140 8.25 0.43 0.70
CA GLY A 140 9.18 1.53 0.53
C GLY A 140 9.68 2.06 1.88
N GLU A 141 8.77 2.26 2.83
CA GLU A 141 9.07 2.65 4.20
C GLU A 141 10.02 1.64 4.88
N LEU A 142 9.66 0.35 4.81
CA LEU A 142 10.46 -0.75 5.36
C LEU A 142 11.86 -0.78 4.72
N THR A 143 11.94 -0.68 3.40
CA THR A 143 13.21 -0.68 2.65
C THR A 143 14.10 0.50 3.09
N GLY A 144 13.53 1.70 3.22
CA GLY A 144 14.24 2.88 3.70
C GLY A 144 14.84 2.67 5.11
N LEU A 145 14.05 2.13 6.04
CA LEU A 145 14.52 1.84 7.39
C LEU A 145 15.56 0.71 7.44
N MET A 146 15.46 -0.30 6.58
CA MET A 146 16.49 -1.33 6.43
C MET A 146 17.82 -0.73 5.94
N ILE A 147 17.77 0.19 4.98
CA ILE A 147 18.95 0.90 4.47
C ILE A 147 19.60 1.74 5.60
N ILE A 148 18.79 2.50 6.33
CA ILE A 148 19.25 3.32 7.46
C ILE A 148 19.91 2.44 8.55
N SER A 149 19.25 1.33 8.91
CA SER A 149 19.80 0.39 9.90
C SER A 149 21.14 -0.18 9.46
N ASN A 150 21.23 -0.62 8.19
CA ASN A 150 22.47 -1.13 7.63
C ASN A 150 23.60 -0.07 7.56
N TYR A 151 23.24 1.17 7.21
CA TYR A 151 24.17 2.28 7.19
C TYR A 151 24.84 2.49 8.55
N HIS A 152 24.06 2.55 9.63
CA HIS A 152 24.59 2.68 10.98
C HIS A 152 25.43 1.48 11.42
N GLN A 153 24.98 0.27 11.10
CA GLN A 153 25.74 -0.96 11.40
C GLN A 153 27.10 -0.99 10.69
N GLN A 154 27.16 -0.64 9.41
CA GLN A 154 28.42 -0.61 8.66
C GLN A 154 29.42 0.42 9.18
N ARG A 155 28.94 1.50 9.78
CA ARG A 155 29.77 2.50 10.46
C ARG A 155 30.21 2.07 11.87
N GLY A 156 29.74 0.92 12.35
CA GLY A 156 29.99 0.47 13.73
C GLY A 156 29.18 1.21 14.80
N ASP A 157 28.19 2.01 14.38
CA ASP A 157 27.33 2.80 15.28
C ASP A 157 26.14 1.98 15.75
N THR A 158 26.40 1.04 16.66
CA THR A 158 25.39 0.08 17.13
C THR A 158 24.43 0.65 18.18
N LYS A 159 24.61 1.89 18.60
CA LYS A 159 23.75 2.56 19.58
C LYS A 159 22.46 3.08 18.94
N ARG A 160 22.51 3.47 17.66
CA ARG A 160 21.39 4.08 16.93
C ARG A 160 20.31 3.06 16.61
N LYS A 161 19.35 2.95 17.52
CA LYS A 161 18.25 1.96 17.44
C LYS A 161 16.87 2.60 17.57
N LYS A 162 16.79 3.92 17.70
CA LYS A 162 15.53 4.63 17.89
C LYS A 162 15.15 5.39 16.64
N VAL A 163 13.85 5.34 16.31
CA VAL A 163 13.25 6.13 15.23
C VAL A 163 12.21 7.06 15.83
N ILE A 164 12.39 8.36 15.60
CA ILE A 164 11.41 9.37 16.02
C ILE A 164 10.28 9.38 15.01
N VAL A 165 9.03 9.33 15.51
CA VAL A 165 7.82 9.31 14.69
C VAL A 165 6.82 10.30 15.29
N PRO A 166 6.21 11.22 14.51
CA PRO A 166 5.14 12.09 15.01
C PRO A 166 3.92 11.33 15.48
N ASP A 167 3.23 11.81 16.51
CA ASP A 167 2.00 11.24 17.05
C ASP A 167 0.85 11.21 16.02
N SER A 168 0.90 12.09 15.02
CA SER A 168 -0.04 12.14 13.89
C SER A 168 0.33 11.22 12.73
N ALA A 169 1.38 10.40 12.87
CA ALA A 169 1.86 9.54 11.78
C ALA A 169 0.87 8.44 11.44
N HIS A 170 0.91 8.01 10.18
CA HIS A 170 0.19 6.82 9.73
C HIS A 170 0.73 5.57 10.45
N GLY A 171 -0.16 4.63 10.80
CA GLY A 171 0.20 3.43 11.57
C GLY A 171 1.28 2.54 10.95
N THR A 172 1.53 2.62 9.64
CA THR A 172 2.63 1.89 9.00
C THR A 172 4.01 2.43 9.36
N ASN A 173 4.14 3.72 9.71
CA ASN A 173 5.42 4.29 10.06
C ASN A 173 6.03 3.61 11.32
N PRO A 174 5.36 3.60 12.48
CA PRO A 174 5.86 2.88 13.64
C PRO A 174 5.95 1.37 13.41
N ALA A 175 5.01 0.78 12.64
CA ALA A 175 5.05 -0.66 12.34
C ALA A 175 6.30 -1.05 11.53
N SER A 176 6.68 -0.28 10.52
CA SER A 176 7.88 -0.50 9.71
C SER A 176 9.16 -0.38 10.56
N ALA A 177 9.22 0.60 11.47
CA ALA A 177 10.34 0.74 12.42
C ALA A 177 10.46 -0.49 13.34
N ALA A 178 9.34 -0.95 13.91
CA ALA A 178 9.32 -2.14 14.77
C ALA A 178 9.77 -3.41 14.02
N VAL A 179 9.33 -3.61 12.77
CA VAL A 179 9.76 -4.74 11.94
C VAL A 179 11.27 -4.72 11.67
N CYS A 180 11.87 -3.53 11.55
CA CYS A 180 13.32 -3.37 11.43
C CYS A 180 14.07 -3.53 12.76
N GLY A 181 13.39 -3.86 13.87
CA GLY A 181 13.99 -3.97 15.19
C GLY A 181 14.39 -2.64 15.81
N GLN A 182 13.79 -1.53 15.33
CA GLN A 182 14.00 -0.20 15.88
C GLN A 182 13.00 0.08 17.01
N GLU A 183 13.45 0.82 18.02
CA GLU A 183 12.59 1.36 19.08
C GLU A 183 11.94 2.66 18.59
N ILE A 184 10.64 2.83 18.89
CA ILE A 184 9.88 4.00 18.46
C ILE A 184 9.89 5.04 19.57
N VAL A 185 10.22 6.27 19.21
CA VAL A 185 10.13 7.45 20.08
C VAL A 185 9.12 8.41 19.46
N GLU A 186 8.02 8.65 20.17
CA GLU A 186 6.97 9.54 19.69
C GLU A 186 7.35 11.01 19.98
N VAL A 187 7.17 11.88 18.98
CA VAL A 187 7.22 13.34 19.14
C VAL A 187 5.81 13.89 18.99
N LYS A 188 5.43 14.81 19.86
CA LYS A 188 4.09 15.41 19.90
C LYS A 188 3.89 16.44 18.78
N SER A 189 2.63 16.61 18.43
CA SER A 189 2.18 17.69 17.56
C SER A 189 1.78 18.93 18.36
N THR A 190 1.95 20.11 17.78
CA THR A 190 1.41 21.38 18.31
C THR A 190 -0.12 21.41 18.17
N ALA A 191 -0.75 22.43 18.76
CA ALA A 191 -2.19 22.65 18.59
C ALA A 191 -2.63 22.85 17.12
N GLU A 192 -1.69 23.31 16.27
CA GLU A 192 -1.88 23.47 14.82
C GLU A 192 -1.72 22.16 14.05
N GLY A 193 -1.31 21.06 14.70
CA GLY A 193 -1.20 19.74 14.10
C GLY A 193 0.11 19.49 13.32
N VAL A 194 1.14 20.27 13.54
CA VAL A 194 2.50 20.09 13.01
C VAL A 194 3.44 19.64 14.12
N VAL A 195 4.65 19.17 13.79
CA VAL A 195 5.62 18.68 14.78
C VAL A 195 6.00 19.78 15.78
N ASP A 196 5.91 19.46 17.07
CA ASP A 196 6.41 20.35 18.12
C ASP A 196 7.94 20.23 18.22
N VAL A 197 8.64 21.28 17.74
CA VAL A 197 10.09 21.32 17.75
C VAL A 197 10.66 21.35 19.17
N GLU A 198 9.94 21.94 20.12
CA GLU A 198 10.40 21.98 21.54
C GLU A 198 10.25 20.60 22.20
N ASP A 199 9.27 19.80 21.81
CA ASP A 199 9.15 18.40 22.22
C ASP A 199 10.19 17.51 21.50
N LEU A 200 10.57 17.84 20.26
CA LEU A 200 11.59 17.12 19.51
C LEU A 200 13.00 17.25 20.10
N LYS A 201 13.41 18.44 20.49
CA LYS A 201 14.78 18.74 20.95
C LYS A 201 15.29 17.79 22.04
N PRO A 202 14.56 17.53 23.13
CA PRO A 202 15.02 16.63 24.19
C PRO A 202 15.06 15.15 23.80
N LEU A 203 14.41 14.76 22.68
CA LEU A 203 14.41 13.39 22.18
C LEU A 203 15.66 13.08 21.35
N LEU A 204 16.40 14.09 20.92
CA LEU A 204 17.57 13.93 20.07
C LEU A 204 18.79 13.47 20.88
N GLY A 205 19.48 12.46 20.36
CA GLY A 205 20.64 11.89 21.01
C GLY A 205 21.46 10.96 20.10
N ASP A 206 22.52 10.40 20.65
CA ASP A 206 23.42 9.50 19.90
C ASP A 206 22.82 8.09 19.68
N ASP A 207 21.61 7.84 20.18
CA ASP A 207 20.86 6.62 20.02
C ASP A 207 19.73 6.71 18.95
N ILE A 208 19.53 7.91 18.39
CA ILE A 208 18.57 8.13 17.31
C ILE A 208 19.15 7.69 15.96
N ALA A 209 18.49 6.76 15.30
CA ALA A 209 18.85 6.26 13.98
C ALA A 209 18.24 7.10 12.86
N ALA A 210 17.01 7.56 13.05
CA ALA A 210 16.25 8.31 12.04
C ALA A 210 15.08 9.05 12.66
N MET A 211 14.53 9.99 11.89
CA MET A 211 13.17 10.49 12.06
C MET A 211 12.37 10.13 10.83
N MET A 212 11.16 9.60 11.04
CA MET A 212 10.26 9.18 9.98
C MET A 212 8.96 9.97 10.04
N MET A 213 8.68 10.75 9.02
CA MET A 213 7.48 11.57 8.94
C MET A 213 6.93 11.65 7.53
N THR A 214 5.66 11.97 7.41
CA THR A 214 4.98 12.19 6.13
C THR A 214 4.75 13.69 5.94
N ASN A 215 5.00 14.20 4.74
CA ASN A 215 4.74 15.61 4.40
C ASN A 215 4.04 15.72 3.02
N PRO A 216 2.78 16.18 2.93
CA PRO A 216 1.94 16.60 4.05
C PRO A 216 1.65 15.45 5.03
N ASN A 217 1.35 15.79 6.29
CA ASN A 217 1.05 14.80 7.32
C ASN A 217 -0.34 14.15 7.14
N THR A 218 -0.72 13.23 8.02
CA THR A 218 -2.00 12.50 7.94
C THR A 218 -3.23 13.42 8.06
N LEU A 219 -3.07 14.61 8.64
CA LEU A 219 -4.12 15.64 8.70
C LEU A 219 -4.20 16.50 7.43
N GLY A 220 -3.31 16.28 6.46
CA GLY A 220 -3.23 17.07 5.23
C GLY A 220 -2.46 18.40 5.39
N LEU A 221 -1.73 18.58 6.47
CA LEU A 221 -0.98 19.79 6.77
C LEU A 221 0.47 19.65 6.32
N PHE A 222 0.99 20.68 5.65
CA PHE A 222 2.41 20.76 5.33
C PHE A 222 3.21 21.24 6.53
N GLU A 223 4.29 20.53 6.83
CA GLU A 223 5.24 20.93 7.86
C GLU A 223 6.08 22.11 7.36
N THR A 224 5.93 23.25 8.02
CA THR A 224 6.62 24.48 7.63
C THR A 224 8.03 24.59 8.18
N LYS A 225 8.37 23.78 9.19
CA LYS A 225 9.66 23.80 9.88
C LYS A 225 10.61 22.68 9.43
N ILE A 226 10.36 22.06 8.28
CA ILE A 226 11.21 20.96 7.75
C ILE A 226 12.72 21.30 7.78
N PRO A 227 13.17 22.48 7.33
CA PRO A 227 14.60 22.79 7.38
C PRO A 227 15.19 22.81 8.79
N GLU A 228 14.43 23.30 9.79
CA GLU A 228 14.83 23.30 11.18
C GLU A 228 14.89 21.90 11.76
N ILE A 229 13.82 21.11 11.55
CA ILE A 229 13.71 19.71 11.99
C ILE A 229 14.83 18.87 11.38
N ALA A 230 15.03 18.95 10.08
CA ALA A 230 16.08 18.21 9.38
C ALA A 230 17.48 18.58 9.94
N LYS A 231 17.73 19.87 10.14
CA LYS A 231 19.01 20.31 10.73
C LYS A 231 19.22 19.71 12.13
N LEU A 232 18.24 19.80 13.01
CA LEU A 232 18.32 19.27 14.36
C LEU A 232 18.58 17.74 14.37
N VAL A 233 17.88 17.00 13.51
CA VAL A 233 18.06 15.54 13.40
C VAL A 233 19.43 15.19 12.81
N HIS A 234 19.91 15.91 11.80
CA HIS A 234 21.24 15.67 11.21
C HIS A 234 22.36 16.06 12.16
N ASP A 235 22.19 17.14 12.96
CA ASP A 235 23.22 17.59 13.91
C ASP A 235 23.42 16.57 15.04
N CYS A 236 22.48 15.71 15.34
CA CYS A 236 22.67 14.64 16.34
C CYS A 236 23.37 13.39 15.77
N GLY A 237 23.73 13.38 14.46
CA GLY A 237 24.51 12.36 13.74
C GLY A 237 23.69 11.43 12.92
#